data_89258c94c839d788be2fd6a2f9e4881c
#
_entry.id   89258c94c839d788be2fd6a2f9e4881c
#
_cell.length_a   1.000
_cell.length_b   1.000
_cell.length_c   1.000
_cell.angle_alpha   90.00
_cell.angle_beta   90.00
_cell.angle_gamma   90.00
#
_symmetry.space_group_name_H-M   'P 1'
#
loop_
_entity.id
_entity.type
_entity.pdbx_description
1 polymer ?
#
loop_
_entity_poly.entity_id
_entity_poly.type
_entity_poly.pdbx_seq_one_letter_code
_entity_poly.pdbx_strand_id
1 'polypeptide(L)'
;IWTVAAFMHFAEKRCGAVVLETGLGGRMDATNIIEKPLFSVITRIDMDHMNYLGNTLESIAAEKCGIIKKGCPVITLDDERVAGVIEKAAAAADSPLIIAKKVQSRGFSDMSELFDYGDIPGIKCGLPGVHQLENASLAIECALQMGIDEKFIAGGIENASNPGRLERISENPTVI
;
A
#
# COMPACT_ATOMS: atom_id res chain seq x y z
N ILE A 1 -21.34 -9.44 2.14
CA ILE A 1 -22.12 -8.65 3.12
C ILE A 1 -21.25 -7.56 3.74
N TRP A 2 -20.05 -7.89 4.28
CA TRP A 2 -19.18 -6.91 4.96
C TRP A 2 -18.74 -5.76 4.06
N THR A 3 -18.36 -6.03 2.81
CA THR A 3 -17.95 -5.00 1.84
C THR A 3 -19.08 -4.00 1.58
N VAL A 4 -20.30 -4.49 1.38
CA VAL A 4 -21.46 -3.61 1.17
C VAL A 4 -21.75 -2.77 2.41
N ALA A 5 -21.69 -3.37 3.61
CA ALA A 5 -21.88 -2.64 4.86
C ALA A 5 -20.82 -1.55 5.05
N ALA A 6 -19.56 -1.84 4.70
CA ALA A 6 -18.48 -0.86 4.75
C ALA A 6 -18.75 0.32 3.79
N PHE A 7 -19.11 0.07 2.54
CA PHE A 7 -19.43 1.14 1.59
C PHE A 7 -20.62 1.99 2.05
N MET A 8 -21.67 1.38 2.59
CA MET A 8 -22.80 2.11 3.16
C MET A 8 -22.35 3.01 4.30
N HIS A 9 -21.50 2.48 5.21
CA HIS A 9 -20.96 3.23 6.33
C HIS A 9 -20.11 4.42 5.86
N PHE A 10 -19.21 4.23 4.89
CA PHE A 10 -18.38 5.32 4.34
C PHE A 10 -19.24 6.41 3.69
N ALA A 11 -20.29 6.03 2.98
CA ALA A 11 -21.23 6.98 2.38
C ALA A 11 -22.01 7.75 3.47
N GLU A 12 -22.52 7.06 4.49
CA GLU A 12 -23.22 7.66 5.62
C GLU A 12 -22.32 8.65 6.39
N LYS A 13 -21.07 8.26 6.63
CA LYS A 13 -20.06 9.10 7.30
C LYS A 13 -19.51 10.21 6.42
N ARG A 14 -19.85 10.23 5.12
CA ARG A 14 -19.34 11.21 4.14
C ARG A 14 -17.81 11.29 4.17
N CYS A 15 -17.14 10.13 4.17
CA CYS A 15 -15.68 10.07 4.17
C CYS A 15 -15.11 10.82 2.97
N GLY A 16 -14.15 11.71 3.19
CA GLY A 16 -13.47 12.47 2.12
C GLY A 16 -12.52 11.59 1.30
N ALA A 17 -11.97 10.57 1.92
CA ALA A 17 -11.17 9.54 1.28
C ALA A 17 -11.40 8.19 1.97
N VAL A 18 -11.23 7.10 1.24
CA VAL A 18 -11.36 5.73 1.74
C VAL A 18 -10.19 4.91 1.22
N VAL A 19 -9.53 4.17 2.10
CA VAL A 19 -8.53 3.18 1.73
C VAL A 19 -9.19 1.81 1.75
N LEU A 20 -9.16 1.11 0.62
CA LEU A 20 -9.74 -0.22 0.46
C LEU A 20 -8.63 -1.24 0.27
N GLU A 21 -8.53 -2.21 1.17
CA GLU A 21 -7.66 -3.36 1.00
C GLU A 21 -8.42 -4.49 0.29
N THR A 22 -7.80 -5.05 -0.76
CA THR A 22 -8.35 -6.26 -1.42
C THR A 22 -8.21 -7.46 -0.50
N GLY A 23 -9.26 -8.27 -0.41
CA GLY A 23 -9.21 -9.48 0.41
C GLY A 23 -8.38 -10.59 -0.22
N LEU A 24 -8.53 -10.79 -1.55
CA LEU A 24 -7.78 -11.81 -2.30
C LEU A 24 -7.60 -11.40 -3.76
N GLY A 25 -6.36 -11.49 -4.23
CA GLY A 25 -6.01 -11.21 -5.64
C GLY A 25 -6.21 -9.74 -6.00
N GLY A 26 -7.28 -9.44 -6.67
CA GLY A 26 -7.66 -8.08 -7.08
C GLY A 26 -8.81 -8.08 -8.10
N ARG A 27 -8.64 -8.75 -9.22
CA ARG A 27 -9.60 -8.76 -10.36
C ARG A 27 -11.02 -9.08 -9.94
N MET A 28 -11.22 -10.13 -9.16
CA MET A 28 -12.51 -10.64 -8.71
C MET A 28 -12.85 -10.27 -7.27
N ASP A 29 -12.04 -9.40 -6.66
CA ASP A 29 -12.29 -8.99 -5.29
C ASP A 29 -13.55 -8.13 -5.16
N ALA A 30 -14.28 -8.29 -4.06
CA ALA A 30 -15.52 -7.57 -3.81
C ALA A 30 -15.32 -6.05 -3.71
N THR A 31 -14.10 -5.58 -3.37
CA THR A 31 -13.76 -4.16 -3.34
C THR A 31 -13.53 -3.58 -4.73
N ASN A 32 -13.34 -4.41 -5.75
CA ASN A 32 -12.97 -4.00 -7.11
C ASN A 32 -14.16 -3.45 -7.95
N ILE A 33 -15.28 -3.11 -7.29
CA ILE A 33 -16.44 -2.46 -7.93
C ILE A 33 -16.21 -0.96 -8.18
N ILE A 34 -15.18 -0.37 -7.58
CA ILE A 34 -14.88 1.05 -7.75
C ILE A 34 -14.34 1.29 -9.16
N GLU A 35 -15.05 2.12 -9.92
CA GLU A 35 -14.70 2.41 -11.31
C GLU A 35 -13.60 3.47 -11.47
N LYS A 36 -13.54 4.43 -10.54
CA LYS A 36 -12.62 5.57 -10.59
C LYS A 36 -11.96 5.79 -9.23
N PRO A 37 -11.02 4.91 -8.83
CA PRO A 37 -10.22 5.16 -7.63
C PRO A 37 -9.29 6.36 -7.85
N LEU A 38 -8.89 7.03 -6.78
CA LEU A 38 -7.81 8.04 -6.84
C LEU A 38 -6.51 7.40 -7.31
N PHE A 39 -6.20 6.22 -6.75
CA PHE A 39 -5.04 5.40 -7.11
C PHE A 39 -5.39 3.92 -7.02
N SER A 40 -4.75 3.11 -7.88
CA SER A 40 -4.60 1.68 -7.67
C SER A 40 -3.20 1.43 -7.10
N VAL A 41 -3.11 0.91 -5.88
CA VAL A 41 -1.82 0.68 -5.22
C VAL A 41 -1.49 -0.80 -5.26
N ILE A 42 -0.38 -1.16 -5.91
CA ILE A 42 0.14 -2.53 -5.95
C ILE A 42 1.31 -2.62 -4.96
N THR A 43 1.09 -3.31 -3.87
CA THR A 43 2.11 -3.54 -2.85
C THR A 43 3.07 -4.64 -3.28
N ARG A 44 4.01 -5.02 -2.41
CA ARG A 44 4.92 -6.14 -2.67
C ARG A 44 4.18 -7.39 -3.11
N ILE A 45 4.69 -8.04 -4.16
CA ILE A 45 4.14 -9.29 -4.69
C ILE A 45 5.10 -10.42 -4.34
N ASP A 46 4.59 -11.41 -3.64
CA ASP A 46 5.28 -12.64 -3.32
C ASP A 46 4.38 -13.86 -3.54
N MET A 47 4.95 -15.06 -3.46
CA MET A 47 4.22 -16.32 -3.66
C MET A 47 3.27 -16.55 -2.50
N ASP A 48 2.01 -16.22 -2.70
CA ASP A 48 0.94 -16.41 -1.73
C ASP A 48 -0.35 -16.83 -2.43
N HIS A 49 -1.22 -17.54 -1.71
CA HIS A 49 -2.52 -17.99 -2.21
C HIS A 49 -2.48 -18.72 -3.56
N MET A 50 -1.42 -19.51 -3.80
CA MET A 50 -1.12 -20.16 -5.07
C MET A 50 -2.28 -21.00 -5.62
N ASN A 51 -3.11 -21.60 -4.75
CA ASN A 51 -4.29 -22.37 -5.15
C ASN A 51 -5.35 -21.55 -5.89
N TYR A 52 -5.33 -20.22 -5.75
CA TYR A 52 -6.34 -19.32 -6.34
C TYR A 52 -5.74 -18.36 -7.37
N LEU A 53 -4.51 -17.89 -7.15
CA LEU A 53 -3.90 -16.80 -7.94
C LEU A 53 -2.90 -17.30 -8.98
N GLY A 54 -2.61 -18.62 -8.97
CA GLY A 54 -1.62 -19.24 -9.87
C GLY A 54 -0.27 -19.49 -9.19
N ASN A 55 0.61 -20.17 -9.93
CA ASN A 55 1.85 -20.75 -9.40
C ASN A 55 3.10 -19.95 -9.81
N THR A 56 2.94 -18.74 -10.33
CA THR A 56 4.05 -17.86 -10.69
C THR A 56 3.80 -16.43 -10.21
N LEU A 57 4.88 -15.69 -9.96
CA LEU A 57 4.78 -14.28 -9.57
C LEU A 57 4.02 -13.45 -10.61
N GLU A 58 4.21 -13.76 -11.89
CA GLU A 58 3.55 -13.07 -13.00
C GLU A 58 2.04 -13.31 -12.99
N SER A 59 1.58 -14.53 -12.68
CA SER A 59 0.14 -14.81 -12.58
C SER A 59 -0.49 -14.10 -11.40
N ILE A 60 0.17 -14.09 -10.24
CA ILE A 60 -0.27 -13.36 -9.05
C ILE A 60 -0.30 -11.86 -9.33
N ALA A 61 0.75 -11.31 -9.97
CA ALA A 61 0.80 -9.92 -10.38
C ALA A 61 -0.35 -9.55 -11.32
N ALA A 62 -0.65 -10.39 -12.31
CA ALA A 62 -1.73 -10.16 -13.26
C ALA A 62 -3.11 -10.12 -12.58
N GLU A 63 -3.35 -10.98 -11.58
CA GLU A 63 -4.57 -10.93 -10.77
C GLU A 63 -4.67 -9.68 -9.91
N LYS A 64 -3.55 -9.26 -9.28
CA LYS A 64 -3.50 -8.01 -8.51
C LYS A 64 -3.70 -6.79 -9.41
N CYS A 65 -3.09 -6.75 -10.58
CA CYS A 65 -3.30 -5.70 -11.59
C CYS A 65 -4.75 -5.58 -12.06
N GLY A 66 -5.61 -6.56 -11.80
CA GLY A 66 -7.05 -6.47 -12.08
C GLY A 66 -7.80 -5.32 -11.39
N ILE A 67 -7.17 -4.64 -10.42
CA ILE A 67 -7.73 -3.43 -9.78
C ILE A 67 -7.41 -2.13 -10.55
N ILE A 68 -6.52 -2.18 -11.54
CA ILE A 68 -6.15 -1.01 -12.34
C ILE A 68 -7.36 -0.57 -13.17
N LYS A 69 -7.69 0.71 -13.11
CA LYS A 69 -8.83 1.29 -13.82
C LYS A 69 -8.37 2.31 -14.85
N LYS A 70 -9.09 2.36 -15.96
CA LYS A 70 -8.73 3.21 -17.09
C LYS A 70 -8.49 4.67 -16.69
N GLY A 71 -7.30 5.16 -17.01
CA GLY A 71 -6.88 6.54 -16.76
C GLY A 71 -6.63 6.88 -15.29
N CYS A 72 -6.77 5.91 -14.36
CA CYS A 72 -6.49 6.14 -12.95
C CYS A 72 -5.03 5.78 -12.63
N PRO A 73 -4.26 6.63 -11.92
CA PRO A 73 -2.86 6.36 -11.64
C PRO A 73 -2.65 5.06 -10.86
N VAL A 74 -1.55 4.37 -11.17
CA VAL A 74 -1.07 3.18 -10.48
C VAL A 74 0.18 3.54 -9.70
N ILE A 75 0.23 3.21 -8.42
CA ILE A 75 1.41 3.37 -7.58
C ILE A 75 1.93 1.99 -7.20
N THR A 76 3.21 1.73 -7.37
CA THR A 76 3.82 0.44 -7.08
C THR A 76 5.27 0.59 -6.61
N LEU A 77 5.85 -0.52 -6.16
CA LEU A 77 7.27 -0.62 -5.83
C LEU A 77 8.11 -0.90 -7.09
N ASP A 78 9.39 -0.55 -7.03
CA ASP A 78 10.39 -0.94 -8.02
C ASP A 78 10.80 -2.41 -7.79
N ASP A 79 10.05 -3.34 -8.36
CA ASP A 79 10.29 -4.79 -8.29
C ASP A 79 10.43 -5.38 -9.69
N GLU A 80 11.70 -5.60 -10.12
CA GLU A 80 12.03 -6.10 -11.46
C GLU A 80 11.36 -7.45 -11.78
N ARG A 81 11.04 -8.27 -10.75
CA ARG A 81 10.42 -9.60 -10.92
C ARG A 81 9.04 -9.53 -11.57
N VAL A 82 8.33 -8.41 -11.39
CA VAL A 82 6.93 -8.25 -11.82
C VAL A 82 6.68 -6.94 -12.59
N ALA A 83 7.70 -6.09 -12.72
CA ALA A 83 7.59 -4.78 -13.37
C ALA A 83 6.91 -4.86 -14.75
N GLY A 84 7.35 -5.77 -15.61
CA GLY A 84 6.79 -5.90 -16.97
C GLY A 84 5.30 -6.28 -16.99
N VAL A 85 4.79 -6.99 -15.98
CA VAL A 85 3.35 -7.30 -15.86
C VAL A 85 2.57 -6.06 -15.48
N ILE A 86 3.08 -5.29 -14.50
CA ILE A 86 2.42 -4.07 -14.01
C ILE A 86 2.44 -2.98 -15.10
N GLU A 87 3.58 -2.77 -15.75
CA GLU A 87 3.74 -1.82 -16.88
C GLU A 87 2.75 -2.13 -18.01
N LYS A 88 2.67 -3.39 -18.42
CA LYS A 88 1.74 -3.83 -19.46
C LYS A 88 0.29 -3.58 -19.06
N ALA A 89 -0.08 -3.87 -17.81
CA ALA A 89 -1.43 -3.66 -17.31
C ALA A 89 -1.78 -2.17 -17.22
N ALA A 90 -0.86 -1.33 -16.74
CA ALA A 90 -1.04 0.11 -16.68
C ALA A 90 -1.19 0.72 -18.08
N ALA A 91 -0.31 0.33 -19.03
CA ALA A 91 -0.39 0.78 -20.41
C ALA A 91 -1.71 0.37 -21.09
N ALA A 92 -2.18 -0.87 -20.88
CA ALA A 92 -3.45 -1.35 -21.42
C ALA A 92 -4.67 -0.58 -20.88
N ALA A 93 -4.55 -0.02 -19.69
CA ALA A 93 -5.58 0.80 -19.05
C ALA A 93 -5.40 2.31 -19.32
N ASP A 94 -4.39 2.71 -20.10
CA ASP A 94 -4.04 4.11 -20.31
C ASP A 94 -3.83 4.86 -18.98
N SER A 95 -3.19 4.19 -18.01
CA SER A 95 -3.01 4.64 -16.64
C SER A 95 -1.59 5.09 -16.39
N PRO A 96 -1.37 6.29 -15.82
CA PRO A 96 -0.04 6.70 -15.38
C PRO A 96 0.54 5.72 -14.36
N LEU A 97 1.78 5.29 -14.54
CA LEU A 97 2.50 4.43 -13.61
C LEU A 97 3.51 5.24 -12.81
N ILE A 98 3.40 5.16 -11.50
CA ILE A 98 4.24 5.85 -10.53
C ILE A 98 4.98 4.80 -9.72
N ILE A 99 6.30 4.85 -9.76
CA ILE A 99 7.17 3.95 -8.99
C ILE A 99 7.59 4.66 -7.71
N ALA A 100 7.23 4.13 -6.55
CA ALA A 100 7.66 4.66 -5.27
C ALA A 100 9.18 4.52 -5.12
N LYS A 101 9.82 5.54 -4.54
CA LYS A 101 11.27 5.54 -4.34
C LYS A 101 11.69 4.43 -3.38
N LYS A 102 12.80 3.75 -3.71
CA LYS A 102 13.42 2.78 -2.79
C LYS A 102 13.90 3.49 -1.54
N VAL A 103 13.63 2.88 -0.41
CA VAL A 103 14.07 3.37 0.91
C VAL A 103 14.92 2.32 1.61
N GLN A 104 15.81 2.80 2.47
CA GLN A 104 16.67 1.95 3.29
C GLN A 104 16.60 2.43 4.74
N SER A 105 16.60 1.48 5.67
CA SER A 105 16.70 1.82 7.08
C SER A 105 18.02 2.54 7.37
N ARG A 106 17.94 3.63 8.11
CA ARG A 106 19.09 4.35 8.70
C ARG A 106 19.35 3.93 10.14
N GLY A 107 18.47 3.12 10.70
CA GLY A 107 18.58 2.60 12.06
C GLY A 107 17.23 2.18 12.60
N PHE A 108 17.28 1.32 13.60
CA PHE A 108 16.11 0.83 14.32
C PHE A 108 16.20 1.20 15.80
N SER A 109 15.19 1.83 16.33
CA SER A 109 15.11 2.22 17.73
C SER A 109 13.64 2.29 18.17
N ASP A 110 13.38 1.83 19.38
CA ASP A 110 12.04 1.88 19.99
C ASP A 110 10.92 1.33 19.07
N MET A 111 11.13 0.12 18.55
CA MET A 111 10.21 -0.56 17.65
C MET A 111 9.92 0.18 16.33
N SER A 112 10.78 1.09 15.93
CA SER A 112 10.60 1.92 14.74
C SER A 112 11.86 1.92 13.87
N GLU A 113 11.65 1.98 12.56
CA GLU A 113 12.70 2.20 11.56
C GLU A 113 12.81 3.69 11.24
N LEU A 114 14.03 4.21 11.14
CA LEU A 114 14.31 5.57 10.68
C LEU A 114 14.77 5.52 9.22
N PHE A 115 14.22 6.38 8.37
CA PHE A 115 14.55 6.43 6.95
C PHE A 115 14.32 7.83 6.35
N ASP A 116 14.79 8.03 5.12
CA ASP A 116 14.49 9.22 4.33
C ASP A 116 13.67 8.83 3.10
N TYR A 117 12.81 9.73 2.61
CA TYR A 117 12.08 9.54 1.36
C TYR A 117 12.25 10.76 0.45
N GLY A 118 13.08 10.64 -0.57
CA GLY A 118 13.43 11.77 -1.44
C GLY A 118 14.01 12.91 -0.63
N ASP A 119 13.37 14.08 -0.65
CA ASP A 119 13.80 15.28 0.07
C ASP A 119 13.20 15.37 1.49
N ILE A 120 12.42 14.38 1.92
CA ILE A 120 11.84 14.31 3.26
C ILE A 120 12.77 13.48 4.15
N PRO A 121 13.57 14.11 5.02
CA PRO A 121 14.52 13.42 5.88
C PRO A 121 13.89 12.96 7.19
N GLY A 122 14.48 11.93 7.79
CA GLY A 122 14.26 11.58 9.19
C GLY A 122 12.87 11.06 9.52
N ILE A 123 12.21 10.38 8.58
CA ILE A 123 10.90 9.79 8.81
C ILE A 123 11.06 8.58 9.74
N LYS A 124 10.25 8.53 10.79
CA LYS A 124 10.17 7.41 11.71
C LYS A 124 8.95 6.57 11.35
N CYS A 125 9.18 5.30 11.00
CA CYS A 125 8.07 4.38 10.72
C CYS A 125 7.50 3.85 12.04
N GLY A 126 6.23 4.17 12.32
CA GLY A 126 5.53 3.73 13.54
C GLY A 126 5.22 2.23 13.56
N LEU A 127 5.42 1.53 12.44
CA LEU A 127 5.21 0.09 12.32
C LEU A 127 6.57 -0.63 12.30
N PRO A 128 6.79 -1.65 13.13
CA PRO A 128 8.06 -2.35 13.19
C PRO A 128 8.28 -3.28 11.99
N GLY A 129 9.54 -3.34 11.54
CA GLY A 129 10.00 -4.25 10.51
C GLY A 129 10.35 -3.58 9.18
N VAL A 130 11.47 -4.02 8.60
CA VAL A 130 12.03 -3.44 7.36
C VAL A 130 11.04 -3.46 6.18
N HIS A 131 10.16 -4.47 6.11
CA HIS A 131 9.10 -4.55 5.09
C HIS A 131 8.08 -3.40 5.18
N GLN A 132 7.94 -2.79 6.36
CA GLN A 132 7.07 -1.62 6.52
C GLN A 132 7.63 -0.36 5.84
N LEU A 133 8.92 -0.31 5.55
CA LEU A 133 9.52 0.78 4.78
C LEU A 133 8.98 0.81 3.35
N GLU A 134 8.77 -0.36 2.74
CA GLU A 134 8.15 -0.46 1.42
C GLU A 134 6.68 -0.01 1.46
N ASN A 135 5.93 -0.43 2.47
CA ASN A 135 4.55 0.01 2.66
C ASN A 135 4.48 1.53 2.93
N ALA A 136 5.39 2.05 3.76
CA ALA A 136 5.50 3.48 4.04
C ALA A 136 5.82 4.28 2.76
N SER A 137 6.73 3.78 1.91
CA SER A 137 7.08 4.45 0.65
C SER A 137 5.86 4.60 -0.28
N LEU A 138 5.03 3.57 -0.39
CA LEU A 138 3.78 3.61 -1.15
C LEU A 138 2.78 4.62 -0.55
N ALA A 139 2.63 4.63 0.77
CA ALA A 139 1.73 5.56 1.45
C ALA A 139 2.20 7.01 1.29
N ILE A 140 3.50 7.26 1.40
CA ILE A 140 4.10 8.59 1.18
C ILE A 140 3.86 9.03 -0.27
N GLU A 141 4.08 8.14 -1.24
CA GLU A 141 3.85 8.47 -2.65
C GLU A 141 2.38 8.83 -2.91
N CYS A 142 1.43 8.06 -2.35
CA CYS A 142 0.01 8.40 -2.41
C CYS A 142 -0.27 9.80 -1.84
N ALA A 143 0.31 10.13 -0.68
CA ALA A 143 0.11 11.41 -0.02
C ALA A 143 0.69 12.58 -0.84
N LEU A 144 1.88 12.40 -1.43
CA LEU A 144 2.50 13.39 -2.32
C LEU A 144 1.64 13.64 -3.57
N GLN A 145 1.13 12.58 -4.19
CA GLN A 145 0.24 12.67 -5.36
C GLN A 145 -1.11 13.32 -5.04
N MET A 146 -1.55 13.24 -3.78
CA MET A 146 -2.73 13.98 -3.29
C MET A 146 -2.43 15.44 -2.96
N GLY A 147 -1.18 15.88 -3.05
CA GLY A 147 -0.77 17.24 -2.69
C GLY A 147 -0.76 17.50 -1.20
N ILE A 148 -0.60 16.47 -0.37
CA ILE A 148 -0.47 16.62 1.08
C ILE A 148 0.92 17.23 1.38
N ASP A 149 0.95 18.26 2.21
CA ASP A 149 2.18 18.94 2.64
C ASP A 149 3.08 17.94 3.40
N GLU A 150 4.36 17.89 3.03
CA GLU A 150 5.36 16.96 3.55
C GLU A 150 5.45 16.97 5.09
N LYS A 151 5.21 18.12 5.72
CA LYS A 151 5.20 18.23 7.18
C LYS A 151 4.15 17.35 7.87
N PHE A 152 3.06 17.00 7.16
CA PHE A 152 2.03 16.11 7.70
C PHE A 152 2.33 14.64 7.39
N ILE A 153 3.08 14.37 6.30
CA ILE A 153 3.40 13.02 5.85
C ILE A 153 4.24 12.28 6.90
N ALA A 154 5.33 12.88 7.35
CA ALA A 154 6.20 12.28 8.36
C ALA A 154 5.44 11.92 9.65
N GLY A 155 4.62 12.87 10.15
CA GLY A 155 3.79 12.62 11.33
C GLY A 155 2.73 11.54 11.10
N GLY A 156 2.16 11.44 9.90
CA GLY A 156 1.21 10.39 9.53
C GLY A 156 1.85 9.01 9.55
N ILE A 157 3.06 8.87 9.03
CA ILE A 157 3.81 7.60 9.03
C ILE A 157 4.25 7.22 10.46
N GLU A 158 4.70 8.19 11.26
CA GLU A 158 5.12 7.94 12.65
C GLU A 158 3.96 7.48 13.53
N ASN A 159 2.78 8.06 13.35
CA ASN A 159 1.59 7.71 14.13
C ASN A 159 0.79 6.52 13.54
N ALA A 160 1.26 5.90 12.48
CA ALA A 160 0.60 4.71 11.93
C ALA A 160 0.64 3.56 12.93
N SER A 161 -0.49 2.92 13.14
CA SER A 161 -0.62 1.75 14.01
C SER A 161 -1.41 0.65 13.29
N ASN A 162 -1.06 -0.59 13.57
CA ASN A 162 -1.78 -1.75 13.06
C ASN A 162 -1.95 -2.77 14.19
N PRO A 163 -3.06 -2.73 14.93
CA PRO A 163 -3.28 -3.62 16.07
C PRO A 163 -3.14 -5.10 15.69
N GLY A 164 -2.42 -5.86 16.53
CA GLY A 164 -2.14 -7.27 16.29
C GLY A 164 -1.04 -7.58 15.28
N ARG A 165 -0.31 -6.56 14.79
CA ARG A 165 0.86 -6.73 13.91
C ARG A 165 2.12 -6.22 14.61
N LEU A 166 2.79 -7.09 15.38
CA LEU A 166 3.96 -6.77 16.22
C LEU A 166 3.67 -5.56 17.15
N GLU A 167 2.46 -5.49 17.64
CA GLU A 167 2.03 -4.44 18.54
C GLU A 167 2.63 -4.66 19.93
N ARG A 168 3.28 -3.63 20.48
CA ARG A 168 3.75 -3.66 21.86
C ARG A 168 2.59 -3.37 22.81
N ILE A 169 2.09 -4.42 23.48
CA ILE A 169 0.95 -4.33 24.41
C ILE A 169 1.36 -3.93 25.83
N SER A 170 2.63 -4.18 26.21
CA SER A 170 3.18 -3.83 27.51
C SER A 170 4.67 -3.52 27.39
N GLU A 171 5.15 -2.60 28.24
CA GLU A 171 6.57 -2.23 28.29
C GLU A 171 7.33 -2.99 29.39
N ASN A 172 6.65 -3.35 30.47
CA ASN A 172 7.30 -4.01 31.61
C ASN A 172 6.41 -5.13 32.18
N PRO A 173 6.66 -6.41 31.88
CA PRO A 173 7.62 -6.87 30.85
C PRO A 173 7.20 -6.46 29.45
N THR A 174 8.14 -6.40 28.51
CA THR A 174 7.82 -6.17 27.10
C THR A 174 7.01 -7.36 26.57
N VAL A 175 5.80 -7.08 26.09
CA VAL A 175 4.90 -8.04 25.45
C VAL A 175 4.52 -7.51 24.09
N ILE A 176 4.72 -8.37 23.05
CA ILE A 176 4.44 -8.08 21.62
C ILE A 176 3.41 -9.08 21.13
#